data_35d6cf9ff65e6ef3d69019a1862789a0
#
_entry.id   35d6cf9ff65e6ef3d69019a1862789a0
#
_cell.length_a   1.000
_cell.length_b   1.000
_cell.length_c   1.000
_cell.angle_alpha   90.00
_cell.angle_beta   90.00
_cell.angle_gamma   90.00
#
_symmetry.space_group_name_H-M   'P 1'
#
loop_
_entity.id
_entity.type
_entity.pdbx_description
1 polymer ?
#
loop_
_entity_poly.entity_id
_entity_poly.type
_entity_poly.pdbx_seq_one_letter_code
_entity_poly.pdbx_strand_id
1 'polypeptide(L)'
;MEKQNSMKINQLPSKTWYWLGLNDTKVKWAAGAPCEICAEELSADDEITGFPEAMNTGAGKETDVLFAPEQTKNWSVSAKEGQTKQVTLSIGQGKEKVSSGKIRAAAEEGASLTVFEVFEPAQAAGQLAVRTELYAKKNSRIRLVQVMMRGEGQELLNDVGCICEKNGALDLLQVVVGKGDVYDGIWTELQKDHASLQAEIGYLLQNQQKFDVNLNVRHFGKVTESTIQADGTLMDAAEKIFRGTIDFVRGSADSVGAETEQVLLLGDDVVNKTIPVILCAEENVQGSHGAAIGELDEETLFYFGARGMDRTQAENTMARAKLEAKIQKIGDADIEQKVKTQLAEVLDRDNR
;
A
#
# COMPACT_ATOMS: atom_id res chain seq x y z
N MET A 1 -31.73 -6.66 2.28
CA MET A 1 -30.64 -6.58 1.29
C MET A 1 -29.99 -5.21 1.47
N GLU A 2 -28.80 -5.17 2.03
CA GLU A 2 -28.02 -3.92 2.13
C GLU A 2 -27.73 -3.40 0.72
N LYS A 3 -27.92 -2.12 0.53
CA LYS A 3 -27.70 -1.47 -0.77
C LYS A 3 -26.19 -1.38 -1.02
N GLN A 4 -25.62 -2.34 -1.75
CA GLN A 4 -24.23 -2.24 -2.19
C GLN A 4 -24.11 -1.14 -3.23
N ASN A 5 -23.26 -0.16 -2.95
CA ASN A 5 -22.91 0.88 -3.91
C ASN A 5 -21.78 0.37 -4.83
N SER A 6 -21.99 0.51 -6.14
CA SER A 6 -20.91 0.29 -7.10
C SER A 6 -20.06 1.55 -7.15
N MET A 7 -18.77 1.43 -6.85
CA MET A 7 -17.81 2.54 -6.82
C MET A 7 -16.68 2.28 -7.78
N LYS A 8 -16.14 3.34 -8.34
CA LYS A 8 -14.89 3.33 -9.09
C LYS A 8 -13.76 3.80 -8.18
N ILE A 9 -12.80 2.93 -8.00
CA ILE A 9 -11.63 3.20 -7.17
C ILE A 9 -10.35 3.15 -8.01
N ASN A 10 -9.24 3.59 -7.43
CA ASN A 10 -7.92 3.48 -8.01
C ASN A 10 -7.85 4.07 -9.42
N GLN A 11 -8.43 5.26 -9.59
CA GLN A 11 -8.53 5.92 -10.88
C GLN A 11 -7.19 6.55 -11.28
N LEU A 12 -6.74 6.24 -12.50
CA LEU A 12 -5.60 6.95 -13.10
C LEU A 12 -5.92 8.43 -13.29
N PRO A 13 -4.99 9.34 -13.00
CA PRO A 13 -5.18 10.77 -13.23
C PRO A 13 -5.28 11.12 -14.72
N SER A 14 -4.71 10.30 -15.59
CA SER A 14 -4.82 10.41 -17.04
C SER A 14 -5.50 9.15 -17.60
N LYS A 15 -6.67 9.32 -18.23
CA LYS A 15 -7.50 8.21 -18.75
C LYS A 15 -7.01 7.74 -20.12
N THR A 16 -5.81 7.23 -20.21
CA THR A 16 -5.18 6.80 -21.47
C THR A 16 -5.52 5.36 -21.88
N TRP A 17 -5.91 4.49 -20.93
CA TRP A 17 -6.12 3.06 -21.15
C TRP A 17 -7.61 2.66 -21.23
N TYR A 18 -8.42 3.50 -21.85
CA TYR A 18 -9.87 3.36 -21.87
C TYR A 18 -10.35 2.03 -22.49
N TRP A 19 -9.77 1.66 -23.63
CA TRP A 19 -10.16 0.44 -24.34
C TRP A 19 -9.80 -0.85 -23.61
N LEU A 20 -8.78 -0.82 -22.78
CA LEU A 20 -8.33 -1.97 -21.99
C LEU A 20 -9.04 -2.07 -20.63
N GLY A 21 -9.86 -1.08 -20.26
CA GLY A 21 -10.56 -1.05 -18.98
C GLY A 21 -9.62 -0.92 -17.77
N LEU A 22 -8.45 -0.29 -17.93
CA LEU A 22 -7.40 -0.23 -16.91
C LEU A 22 -7.38 1.11 -16.14
N ASN A 23 -8.24 2.07 -16.51
CA ASN A 23 -8.22 3.42 -15.92
C ASN A 23 -8.76 3.47 -14.49
N ASP A 24 -9.59 2.52 -14.11
CA ASP A 24 -10.22 2.41 -12.79
C ASP A 24 -10.57 0.95 -12.48
N THR A 25 -10.85 0.68 -11.22
CA THR A 25 -11.42 -0.60 -10.79
C THR A 25 -12.80 -0.38 -10.23
N LYS A 26 -13.75 -1.24 -10.62
CA LYS A 26 -15.12 -1.21 -10.10
C LYS A 26 -15.28 -2.21 -8.98
N VAL A 27 -15.65 -1.74 -7.82
CA VAL A 27 -15.94 -2.56 -6.65
C VAL A 27 -17.38 -2.36 -6.18
N LYS A 28 -17.90 -3.35 -5.47
CA LYS A 28 -19.19 -3.25 -4.79
C LYS A 28 -18.91 -3.24 -3.29
N TRP A 29 -19.24 -2.16 -2.63
CA TRP A 29 -19.02 -1.99 -1.20
C TRP A 29 -20.31 -1.54 -0.52
N ALA A 30 -20.62 -2.10 0.63
CA ALA A 30 -21.73 -1.66 1.45
C ALA A 30 -21.26 -0.60 2.46
N ALA A 31 -22.19 0.16 3.00
CA ALA A 31 -21.96 0.98 4.17
C ALA A 31 -21.67 0.06 5.37
N GLY A 32 -20.67 0.38 6.15
CA GLY A 32 -20.20 -0.45 7.25
C GLY A 32 -20.43 0.15 8.63
N ALA A 33 -20.01 -0.58 9.65
CA ALA A 33 -19.86 -0.12 11.02
C ALA A 33 -18.39 0.21 11.31
N PRO A 34 -18.07 0.90 12.43
CA PRO A 34 -16.69 1.15 12.82
C PRO A 34 -15.88 -0.14 12.94
N CYS A 35 -14.68 -0.17 12.38
CA CYS A 35 -13.74 -1.27 12.53
C CYS A 35 -13.11 -1.26 13.94
N GLU A 36 -12.46 -2.35 14.31
CA GLU A 36 -11.72 -2.43 15.56
C GLU A 36 -10.28 -1.98 15.32
N ILE A 37 -9.85 -0.96 16.07
CA ILE A 37 -8.44 -0.54 16.11
C ILE A 37 -7.99 -0.58 17.56
N CYS A 38 -6.97 -1.38 17.82
CA CYS A 38 -6.34 -1.52 19.12
C CYS A 38 -4.95 -0.89 19.07
N ALA A 39 -4.70 0.05 19.98
CA ALA A 39 -3.39 0.63 20.23
C ALA A 39 -3.32 1.22 21.63
N GLU A 40 -2.12 1.22 22.21
CA GLU A 40 -1.93 1.72 23.59
C GLU A 40 -1.97 3.25 23.68
N GLU A 41 -1.70 3.97 22.58
CA GLU A 41 -1.50 5.43 22.59
C GLU A 41 -2.35 6.18 21.55
N LEU A 42 -3.51 5.63 21.18
CA LEU A 42 -4.44 6.33 20.31
C LEU A 42 -5.44 7.15 21.10
N SER A 43 -5.62 8.38 20.69
CA SER A 43 -6.77 9.18 21.11
C SER A 43 -7.86 9.06 20.05
N ALA A 44 -9.07 8.73 20.48
CA ALA A 44 -10.23 8.87 19.63
C ALA A 44 -10.57 10.36 19.55
N ASP A 45 -10.71 10.86 18.30
CA ASP A 45 -11.18 12.21 18.00
C ASP A 45 -10.31 13.38 18.53
N ASP A 46 -9.02 13.14 18.88
CA ASP A 46 -8.11 14.24 19.19
C ASP A 46 -7.82 15.07 17.92
N GLU A 47 -8.08 16.36 18.03
CA GLU A 47 -7.82 17.29 16.95
C GLU A 47 -6.32 17.56 16.80
N ILE A 48 -5.75 17.21 15.65
CA ILE A 48 -4.37 17.55 15.31
C ILE A 48 -4.35 18.99 14.80
N THR A 49 -3.71 19.89 15.53
CA THR A 49 -3.66 21.32 15.18
C THR A 49 -3.08 21.53 13.78
N GLY A 50 -3.82 22.25 12.95
CA GLY A 50 -3.39 22.62 11.59
C GLY A 50 -3.33 21.44 10.63
N PHE A 51 -4.01 20.34 10.92
CA PHE A 51 -4.19 19.26 9.94
C PHE A 51 -5.03 19.77 8.76
N PRO A 52 -4.69 19.42 7.51
CA PRO A 52 -5.45 19.85 6.35
C PRO A 52 -6.93 19.44 6.42
N GLU A 53 -7.85 20.38 6.16
CA GLU A 53 -9.30 20.10 6.15
C GLU A 53 -9.70 19.09 5.07
N ALA A 54 -9.02 19.14 3.91
CA ALA A 54 -9.22 18.24 2.79
C ALA A 54 -7.89 17.68 2.31
N MET A 55 -7.84 16.38 2.09
CA MET A 55 -6.69 15.65 1.57
C MET A 55 -7.15 14.73 0.45
N ASN A 56 -6.39 14.67 -0.64
CA ASN A 56 -6.61 13.65 -1.65
C ASN A 56 -6.09 12.30 -1.15
N THR A 57 -6.80 11.24 -1.48
CA THR A 57 -6.41 9.86 -1.16
C THR A 57 -6.43 9.00 -2.43
N GLY A 58 -5.69 7.90 -2.43
CA GLY A 58 -5.40 7.15 -3.64
C GLY A 58 -6.57 6.34 -4.20
N ALA A 59 -7.49 5.89 -3.35
CA ALA A 59 -8.68 5.17 -3.80
C ALA A 59 -9.71 6.10 -4.47
N GLY A 60 -9.68 7.40 -4.16
CA GLY A 60 -10.46 8.42 -4.82
C GLY A 60 -11.77 8.79 -4.14
N LYS A 61 -12.41 9.85 -4.63
CA LYS A 61 -13.55 10.50 -3.96
C LYS A 61 -14.81 9.65 -3.84
N GLU A 62 -15.00 8.66 -4.69
CA GLU A 62 -16.18 7.79 -4.59
C GLU A 62 -16.18 6.97 -3.29
N THR A 63 -15.00 6.79 -2.66
CA THR A 63 -14.87 6.09 -1.38
C THR A 63 -15.24 6.94 -0.16
N ASP A 64 -15.42 8.25 -0.30
CA ASP A 64 -15.74 9.15 0.82
C ASP A 64 -17.00 8.72 1.59
N VAL A 65 -17.94 8.10 0.88
CA VAL A 65 -19.17 7.57 1.51
C VAL A 65 -18.90 6.47 2.55
N LEU A 66 -17.77 5.77 2.47
CA LEU A 66 -17.39 4.71 3.40
C LEU A 66 -16.83 5.27 4.72
N PHE A 67 -16.41 6.53 4.69
CA PHE A 67 -15.72 7.20 5.81
C PHE A 67 -16.56 8.35 6.38
N ALA A 68 -17.87 8.31 6.14
CA ALA A 68 -18.80 9.27 6.73
C ALA A 68 -18.82 9.14 8.27
N PRO A 69 -18.97 10.26 9.02
CA PRO A 69 -18.85 10.26 10.47
C PRO A 69 -19.77 9.27 11.21
N GLU A 70 -20.94 9.00 10.64
CA GLU A 70 -21.91 8.05 11.20
C GLU A 70 -21.52 6.57 11.00
N GLN A 71 -20.56 6.28 10.12
CA GLN A 71 -20.15 4.93 9.74
C GLN A 71 -18.76 4.57 10.24
N THR A 72 -17.96 5.56 10.60
CA THR A 72 -16.58 5.36 10.97
C THR A 72 -16.20 6.18 12.19
N LYS A 73 -15.26 5.65 12.97
CA LYS A 73 -14.63 6.37 14.06
C LYS A 73 -13.28 6.89 13.59
N ASN A 74 -12.94 8.10 14.01
CA ASN A 74 -11.63 8.68 13.75
C ASN A 74 -10.66 8.32 14.88
N TRP A 75 -9.43 8.01 14.52
CA TRP A 75 -8.30 7.88 15.43
C TRP A 75 -7.22 8.85 15.01
N SER A 76 -6.55 9.45 15.98
CA SER A 76 -5.52 10.44 15.72
C SER A 76 -4.24 10.11 16.48
N VAL A 77 -3.09 10.34 15.85
CA VAL A 77 -1.78 10.23 16.46
C VAL A 77 -0.87 11.34 15.97
N SER A 78 -0.09 11.94 16.88
CA SER A 78 0.90 12.94 16.48
C SER A 78 2.21 12.77 17.24
N ALA A 79 3.33 13.07 16.56
CA ALA A 79 4.62 13.32 17.17
C ALA A 79 4.80 14.83 17.30
N LYS A 80 5.07 15.32 18.50
CA LYS A 80 5.26 16.74 18.77
C LYS A 80 6.61 17.23 18.23
N GLU A 81 6.79 18.53 18.13
CA GLU A 81 8.00 19.18 17.61
C GLU A 81 9.28 18.54 18.18
N GLY A 82 10.18 18.10 17.29
CA GLY A 82 11.44 17.44 17.64
C GLY A 82 11.30 16.04 18.29
N GLN A 83 10.11 15.51 18.47
CA GLN A 83 9.87 14.21 19.10
C GLN A 83 10.09 13.07 18.10
N THR A 84 10.64 11.95 18.59
CA THR A 84 10.56 10.66 17.91
C THR A 84 9.49 9.80 18.60
N LYS A 85 8.49 9.34 17.85
CA LYS A 85 7.39 8.53 18.33
C LYS A 85 7.16 7.33 17.44
N GLN A 86 6.79 6.20 18.05
CA GLN A 86 6.37 5.00 17.35
C GLN A 86 5.03 4.54 17.91
N VAL A 87 4.14 4.08 17.05
CA VAL A 87 2.85 3.52 17.43
C VAL A 87 2.52 2.31 16.58
N THR A 88 1.93 1.29 17.20
CA THR A 88 1.46 0.07 16.51
C THR A 88 -0.05 0.00 16.61
N LEU A 89 -0.72 -0.11 15.47
CA LEU A 89 -2.15 -0.22 15.32
C LEU A 89 -2.49 -1.62 14.83
N SER A 90 -3.14 -2.43 15.65
CA SER A 90 -3.75 -3.68 15.21
C SER A 90 -5.16 -3.37 14.71
N ILE A 91 -5.41 -3.61 13.43
CA ILE A 91 -6.64 -3.24 12.74
C ILE A 91 -7.39 -4.51 12.35
N GLY A 92 -8.51 -4.72 13.00
CA GLY A 92 -9.41 -5.85 12.77
C GLY A 92 -10.72 -5.44 12.11
N GLN A 93 -11.35 -6.39 11.47
CA GLN A 93 -12.73 -6.24 11.03
C GLN A 93 -13.63 -6.24 12.27
N GLY A 94 -14.43 -5.24 12.48
CA GLY A 94 -15.36 -5.17 13.59
C GLY A 94 -16.36 -6.34 13.62
N LYS A 95 -17.39 -6.24 14.45
CA LYS A 95 -18.42 -7.30 14.62
C LYS A 95 -19.27 -7.50 13.35
N GLU A 96 -19.35 -6.49 12.51
CA GLU A 96 -20.15 -6.52 11.29
C GLU A 96 -19.33 -7.03 10.10
N LYS A 97 -20.01 -7.56 9.09
CA LYS A 97 -19.37 -8.04 7.85
C LYS A 97 -18.67 -6.93 7.05
N VAL A 98 -19.11 -5.71 7.21
CA VAL A 98 -18.52 -4.54 6.57
C VAL A 98 -18.12 -3.56 7.65
N SER A 99 -16.86 -3.17 7.64
CA SER A 99 -16.31 -2.27 8.64
C SER A 99 -15.44 -1.19 8.00
N SER A 100 -15.40 -0.02 8.63
CA SER A 100 -14.55 1.08 8.17
C SER A 100 -13.87 1.81 9.32
N GLY A 101 -12.70 2.40 9.03
CA GLY A 101 -11.92 3.17 9.98
C GLY A 101 -11.17 4.31 9.31
N LYS A 102 -10.95 5.38 10.07
CA LYS A 102 -10.16 6.52 9.61
C LYS A 102 -9.09 6.86 10.62
N ILE A 103 -7.85 6.97 10.13
CA ILE A 103 -6.67 7.27 10.93
C ILE A 103 -6.07 8.58 10.42
N ARG A 104 -5.73 9.48 11.32
CA ARG A 104 -4.96 10.69 11.04
C ARG A 104 -3.65 10.64 11.78
N ALA A 105 -2.54 10.87 11.09
CA ALA A 105 -1.23 10.89 11.68
C ALA A 105 -0.45 12.12 11.24
N ALA A 106 0.16 12.84 12.19
CA ALA A 106 0.98 14.01 11.90
C ALA A 106 2.32 13.98 12.60
N ALA A 107 3.36 14.36 11.87
CA ALA A 107 4.65 14.69 12.44
C ALA A 107 4.84 16.20 12.42
N GLU A 108 4.94 16.82 13.62
CA GLU A 108 5.19 18.25 13.78
C GLU A 108 6.60 18.63 13.28
N GLU A 109 6.92 19.92 13.22
CA GLU A 109 8.23 20.38 12.71
C GLU A 109 9.40 19.67 13.41
N GLY A 110 10.29 19.09 12.62
CA GLY A 110 11.48 18.36 13.10
C GLY A 110 11.18 17.02 13.78
N ALA A 111 9.93 16.56 13.81
CA ALA A 111 9.56 15.29 14.44
C ALA A 111 9.75 14.08 13.52
N SER A 112 9.85 12.90 14.13
CA SER A 112 9.84 11.61 13.45
C SER A 112 8.72 10.74 14.02
N LEU A 113 7.79 10.28 13.16
CA LEU A 113 6.68 9.43 13.55
C LEU A 113 6.73 8.13 12.75
N THR A 114 6.78 7.00 13.45
CA THR A 114 6.61 5.67 12.85
C THR A 114 5.24 5.13 13.22
N VAL A 115 4.45 4.76 12.21
CA VAL A 115 3.13 4.13 12.38
C VAL A 115 3.19 2.74 11.76
N PHE A 116 2.94 1.72 12.57
CA PHE A 116 2.70 0.36 12.10
C PHE A 116 1.20 0.11 12.05
N GLU A 117 0.68 -0.22 10.89
CA GLU A 117 -0.70 -0.67 10.69
C GLU A 117 -0.70 -2.14 10.32
N VAL A 118 -1.19 -2.97 11.22
CA VAL A 118 -1.26 -4.42 11.06
C VAL A 118 -2.70 -4.82 10.82
N PHE A 119 -3.04 -5.13 9.58
CA PHE A 119 -4.37 -5.59 9.19
C PHE A 119 -4.49 -7.09 9.44
N GLU A 120 -5.09 -7.41 10.57
CA GLU A 120 -5.23 -8.80 11.04
C GLU A 120 -6.26 -9.58 10.19
N PRO A 121 -6.02 -10.88 9.96
CA PRO A 121 -7.02 -11.72 9.35
C PRO A 121 -8.22 -11.91 10.28
N ALA A 122 -9.43 -11.84 9.75
CA ALA A 122 -10.64 -12.16 10.49
C ALA A 122 -11.04 -13.62 10.30
N GLN A 123 -11.86 -14.17 11.21
CA GLN A 123 -12.36 -15.54 11.10
C GLN A 123 -13.43 -15.72 10.03
N ALA A 124 -14.10 -14.65 9.63
CA ALA A 124 -15.19 -14.68 8.67
C ALA A 124 -14.89 -13.81 7.44
N ALA A 125 -15.52 -14.15 6.33
CA ALA A 125 -15.54 -13.32 5.14
C ALA A 125 -16.15 -11.93 5.43
N GLY A 126 -15.64 -10.90 4.77
CA GLY A 126 -16.15 -9.54 4.93
C GLY A 126 -15.27 -8.47 4.30
N GLN A 127 -15.72 -7.22 4.40
CA GLN A 127 -15.10 -6.06 3.79
C GLN A 127 -14.59 -5.10 4.87
N LEU A 128 -13.35 -4.70 4.77
CA LEU A 128 -12.71 -3.71 5.65
C LEU A 128 -12.18 -2.55 4.82
N ALA A 129 -12.65 -1.33 5.08
CA ALA A 129 -12.11 -0.12 4.47
C ALA A 129 -11.38 0.71 5.52
N VAL A 130 -10.13 1.08 5.25
CA VAL A 130 -9.36 1.95 6.15
C VAL A 130 -8.75 3.08 5.35
N ARG A 131 -8.97 4.31 5.85
CA ARG A 131 -8.35 5.52 5.30
C ARG A 131 -7.33 6.05 6.27
N THR A 132 -6.09 6.22 5.79
CA THR A 132 -5.00 6.80 6.56
C THR A 132 -4.57 8.12 5.93
N GLU A 133 -4.75 9.21 6.66
CA GLU A 133 -4.36 10.55 6.26
C GLU A 133 -3.09 10.97 7.02
N LEU A 134 -2.03 11.35 6.29
CA LEU A 134 -0.70 11.64 6.83
C LEU A 134 -0.29 13.08 6.55
N TYR A 135 0.25 13.76 7.54
CA TYR A 135 0.75 15.12 7.38
C TYR A 135 2.18 15.24 7.93
N ALA A 136 3.16 15.23 7.02
CA ALA A 136 4.56 15.47 7.35
C ALA A 136 4.85 16.98 7.24
N LYS A 137 4.93 17.67 8.39
CA LYS A 137 5.25 19.10 8.45
C LYS A 137 6.72 19.36 8.13
N LYS A 138 7.12 20.60 8.14
CA LYS A 138 8.48 21.03 7.79
C LYS A 138 9.55 20.27 8.56
N ASN A 139 10.59 19.79 7.85
CA ASN A 139 11.72 19.03 8.40
C ASN A 139 11.31 17.75 9.18
N SER A 140 10.12 17.22 8.97
CA SER A 140 9.66 16.04 9.68
C SER A 140 9.68 14.79 8.78
N ARG A 141 9.59 13.63 9.42
CA ARG A 141 9.52 12.34 8.73
C ARG A 141 8.37 11.52 9.29
N ILE A 142 7.56 10.97 8.40
CA ILE A 142 6.61 9.91 8.72
C ILE A 142 7.10 8.63 8.08
N ARG A 143 7.13 7.54 8.85
CA ARG A 143 7.28 6.19 8.35
C ARG A 143 5.98 5.45 8.57
N LEU A 144 5.33 5.04 7.48
CA LEU A 144 4.13 4.19 7.51
C LEU A 144 4.52 2.78 7.09
N VAL A 145 4.32 1.82 7.98
CA VAL A 145 4.51 0.40 7.68
C VAL A 145 3.15 -0.29 7.76
N GLN A 146 2.67 -0.80 6.63
CA GLN A 146 1.39 -1.49 6.54
C GLN A 146 1.61 -2.97 6.24
N VAL A 147 1.07 -3.83 7.10
CA VAL A 147 1.11 -5.28 6.93
C VAL A 147 -0.31 -5.78 6.70
N MET A 148 -0.59 -6.31 5.52
CA MET A 148 -1.92 -6.70 5.08
C MET A 148 -2.02 -8.22 5.01
N MET A 149 -2.58 -8.83 6.10
CA MET A 149 -2.75 -10.28 6.26
C MET A 149 -4.23 -10.64 6.20
N ARG A 150 -4.83 -10.63 5.03
CA ARG A 150 -6.27 -10.92 4.90
C ARG A 150 -6.54 -12.41 4.70
N GLY A 151 -7.62 -12.92 5.32
CA GLY A 151 -8.07 -14.30 5.18
C GLY A 151 -8.90 -14.52 3.91
N GLU A 152 -9.27 -15.77 3.66
CA GLU A 152 -10.10 -16.14 2.51
C GLU A 152 -11.48 -15.48 2.56
N GLY A 153 -11.94 -14.95 1.43
CA GLY A 153 -13.22 -14.24 1.31
C GLY A 153 -13.24 -12.87 2.01
N GLN A 154 -12.08 -12.35 2.41
CA GLN A 154 -11.94 -11.02 2.97
C GLN A 154 -11.43 -10.04 1.91
N GLU A 155 -12.00 -8.84 1.91
CA GLU A 155 -11.57 -7.74 1.04
C GLU A 155 -11.08 -6.58 1.90
N LEU A 156 -9.94 -6.00 1.53
CA LEU A 156 -9.40 -4.78 2.13
C LEU A 156 -9.39 -3.66 1.11
N LEU A 157 -10.00 -2.54 1.45
CA LEU A 157 -9.76 -1.25 0.79
C LEU A 157 -8.85 -0.42 1.68
N ASN A 158 -7.59 -0.30 1.31
CA ASN A 158 -6.61 0.57 1.93
C ASN A 158 -6.52 1.88 1.15
N ASP A 159 -6.75 3.01 1.81
CA ASP A 159 -6.84 4.31 1.16
C ASP A 159 -5.94 5.33 1.87
N VAL A 160 -4.78 5.61 1.30
CA VAL A 160 -3.74 6.46 1.91
C VAL A 160 -3.66 7.81 1.22
N GLY A 161 -3.63 8.88 2.02
CA GLY A 161 -3.31 10.23 1.58
C GLY A 161 -2.15 10.79 2.38
N CYS A 162 -1.21 11.49 1.74
CA CYS A 162 -0.10 12.14 2.42
C CYS A 162 0.20 13.50 1.82
N ILE A 163 0.48 14.47 2.70
CA ILE A 163 1.03 15.76 2.34
C ILE A 163 2.38 15.92 3.02
N CYS A 164 3.42 16.25 2.23
CA CYS A 164 4.76 16.55 2.71
C CYS A 164 5.07 18.02 2.48
N GLU A 165 5.39 18.74 3.56
CA GLU A 165 5.87 20.12 3.51
C GLU A 165 7.38 20.20 3.20
N LYS A 166 7.99 21.38 3.36
CA LYS A 166 9.42 21.61 3.09
C LYS A 166 10.31 20.66 3.89
N ASN A 167 11.17 19.90 3.19
CA ASN A 167 12.01 18.82 3.75
C ASN A 167 11.18 17.76 4.51
N GLY A 168 9.86 17.70 4.31
CA GLY A 168 9.00 16.65 4.86
C GLY A 168 9.17 15.35 4.07
N ALA A 169 9.17 14.21 4.75
CA ALA A 169 9.38 12.93 4.11
C ALA A 169 8.32 11.88 4.50
N LEU A 170 7.91 11.07 3.52
CA LEU A 170 7.17 9.84 3.74
C LEU A 170 8.02 8.64 3.33
N ASP A 171 8.25 7.73 4.28
CA ASP A 171 8.76 6.38 4.01
C ASP A 171 7.59 5.39 4.15
N LEU A 172 7.12 4.84 3.04
CA LEU A 172 6.04 3.85 3.00
C LEU A 172 6.63 2.46 2.77
N LEU A 173 6.30 1.52 3.64
CA LEU A 173 6.55 0.10 3.43
C LEU A 173 5.24 -0.67 3.52
N GLN A 174 4.90 -1.41 2.48
CA GLN A 174 3.73 -2.28 2.48
C GLN A 174 4.14 -3.73 2.25
N VAL A 175 3.56 -4.64 3.03
CA VAL A 175 3.74 -6.09 2.88
C VAL A 175 2.36 -6.74 2.79
N VAL A 176 2.09 -7.36 1.64
CA VAL A 176 0.82 -8.05 1.37
C VAL A 176 1.04 -9.55 1.33
N VAL A 177 0.43 -10.27 2.26
CA VAL A 177 0.51 -11.73 2.36
C VAL A 177 -0.78 -12.27 2.97
N GLY A 178 -1.33 -13.32 2.42
CA GLY A 178 -2.57 -13.91 2.92
C GLY A 178 -3.37 -14.54 1.81
N LYS A 179 -4.72 -14.41 1.87
CA LYS A 179 -5.64 -15.05 0.93
C LYS A 179 -6.78 -14.15 0.46
N GLY A 180 -6.92 -12.98 1.05
CA GLY A 180 -7.98 -12.03 0.71
C GLY A 180 -7.56 -11.05 -0.38
N ASP A 181 -8.55 -10.42 -0.99
CA ASP A 181 -8.34 -9.39 -1.99
C ASP A 181 -7.94 -8.06 -1.35
N VAL A 182 -7.03 -7.33 -2.00
CA VAL A 182 -6.58 -6.02 -1.53
C VAL A 182 -6.71 -5.00 -2.66
N TYR A 183 -7.38 -3.90 -2.35
CA TYR A 183 -7.47 -2.69 -3.16
C TYR A 183 -6.74 -1.58 -2.43
N ASP A 184 -5.66 -1.09 -3.02
CA ASP A 184 -4.71 -0.21 -2.35
C ASP A 184 -4.56 1.09 -3.14
N GLY A 185 -5.01 2.18 -2.55
CA GLY A 185 -4.91 3.51 -3.13
C GLY A 185 -3.95 4.38 -2.33
N ILE A 186 -2.94 4.96 -2.97
CA ILE A 186 -1.95 5.81 -2.34
C ILE A 186 -1.84 7.12 -3.12
N TRP A 187 -1.95 8.24 -2.40
CA TRP A 187 -1.78 9.58 -2.96
C TRP A 187 -0.84 10.40 -2.10
N THR A 188 0.28 10.84 -2.67
CA THR A 188 1.27 11.67 -1.97
C THR A 188 1.48 12.99 -2.70
N GLU A 189 1.41 14.08 -1.96
CA GLU A 189 1.72 15.43 -2.44
C GLU A 189 3.01 15.94 -1.82
N LEU A 190 4.06 16.10 -2.64
CA LEU A 190 5.32 16.74 -2.27
C LEU A 190 5.17 18.25 -2.47
N GLN A 191 4.48 18.89 -1.52
CA GLN A 191 3.95 20.25 -1.70
C GLN A 191 5.02 21.35 -1.69
N LYS A 192 6.14 21.13 -1.00
CA LYS A 192 7.17 22.13 -0.83
C LYS A 192 8.55 21.58 -1.18
N ASP A 193 9.53 22.49 -1.32
CA ASP A 193 10.88 22.17 -1.72
C ASP A 193 11.54 21.11 -0.83
N HIS A 194 12.28 20.19 -1.47
CA HIS A 194 13.00 19.08 -0.84
C HIS A 194 12.10 18.07 -0.11
N ALA A 195 10.79 18.06 -0.39
CA ALA A 195 9.92 16.99 0.11
C ALA A 195 10.23 15.68 -0.61
N SER A 196 10.05 14.55 0.07
CA SER A 196 10.39 13.24 -0.52
C SER A 196 9.41 12.13 -0.18
N LEU A 197 9.34 11.15 -1.09
CA LEU A 197 8.64 9.88 -0.93
C LEU A 197 9.60 8.71 -1.22
N GLN A 198 9.69 7.77 -0.30
CA GLN A 198 10.21 6.44 -0.57
C GLN A 198 9.09 5.42 -0.33
N ALA A 199 8.64 4.73 -1.37
CA ALA A 199 7.60 3.72 -1.28
C ALA A 199 8.14 2.35 -1.69
N GLU A 200 8.00 1.37 -0.80
CA GLU A 200 8.35 -0.02 -1.04
C GLU A 200 7.13 -0.91 -0.82
N ILE A 201 6.78 -1.72 -1.82
CA ILE A 201 5.65 -2.64 -1.78
C ILE A 201 6.17 -4.04 -2.02
N GLY A 202 5.92 -4.96 -1.06
CA GLY A 202 6.21 -6.38 -1.20
C GLY A 202 4.92 -7.20 -1.18
N TYR A 203 4.74 -8.15 -2.10
CA TYR A 203 3.54 -8.97 -2.12
C TYR A 203 3.80 -10.41 -2.55
N LEU A 204 2.97 -11.31 -2.02
CA LEU A 204 2.84 -12.67 -2.49
C LEU A 204 1.37 -13.00 -2.62
N LEU A 205 0.95 -13.30 -3.86
CA LEU A 205 -0.43 -13.60 -4.21
C LEU A 205 -0.54 -15.01 -4.78
N GLN A 206 -1.62 -15.71 -4.42
CA GLN A 206 -1.87 -17.09 -4.86
C GLN A 206 -3.36 -17.34 -5.09
N ASN A 207 -3.68 -18.51 -5.62
CA ASN A 207 -5.05 -18.89 -5.97
C ASN A 207 -5.67 -17.89 -6.96
N GLN A 208 -6.80 -17.27 -6.61
CA GLN A 208 -7.50 -16.28 -7.42
C GLN A 208 -7.51 -14.89 -6.75
N GLN A 209 -6.52 -14.63 -5.88
CA GLN A 209 -6.40 -13.35 -5.19
C GLN A 209 -6.24 -12.19 -6.15
N LYS A 210 -6.80 -11.04 -5.74
CA LYS A 210 -6.66 -9.77 -6.46
C LYS A 210 -5.88 -8.77 -5.63
N PHE A 211 -4.91 -8.15 -6.28
CA PHE A 211 -4.19 -7.01 -5.75
C PHE A 211 -4.23 -5.87 -6.75
N ASP A 212 -5.02 -4.85 -6.44
CA ASP A 212 -5.19 -3.67 -7.27
C ASP A 212 -4.56 -2.47 -6.59
N VAL A 213 -3.49 -1.94 -7.15
CA VAL A 213 -2.72 -0.81 -6.59
C VAL A 213 -2.82 0.39 -7.50
N ASN A 214 -2.99 1.58 -6.89
CA ASN A 214 -2.89 2.87 -7.55
C ASN A 214 -2.05 3.82 -6.69
N LEU A 215 -0.78 4.00 -7.03
CA LEU A 215 0.13 4.90 -6.35
C LEU A 215 0.35 6.15 -7.19
N ASN A 216 -0.01 7.29 -6.64
CA ASN A 216 0.21 8.59 -7.26
C ASN A 216 1.12 9.44 -6.39
N VAL A 217 2.18 9.98 -6.97
CA VAL A 217 3.02 11.00 -6.33
C VAL A 217 3.05 12.26 -7.19
N ARG A 218 2.74 13.39 -6.55
CA ARG A 218 2.71 14.70 -7.22
C ARG A 218 3.80 15.61 -6.68
N HIS A 219 4.66 16.06 -7.56
CA HIS A 219 5.76 16.97 -7.26
C HIS A 219 5.32 18.41 -7.50
N PHE A 220 5.13 19.20 -6.44
CA PHE A 220 4.80 20.63 -6.50
C PHE A 220 5.99 21.51 -6.15
N GLY A 221 6.78 21.13 -5.14
CA GLY A 221 7.99 21.84 -4.72
C GLY A 221 9.15 21.59 -5.67
N LYS A 222 10.20 22.40 -5.55
CA LYS A 222 11.47 22.21 -6.25
C LYS A 222 12.34 21.18 -5.54
N VAL A 223 13.20 20.49 -6.32
CA VAL A 223 14.18 19.53 -5.77
C VAL A 223 13.48 18.46 -4.91
N THR A 224 12.29 18.04 -5.33
CA THR A 224 11.55 16.96 -4.66
C THR A 224 11.95 15.61 -5.23
N GLU A 225 11.90 14.57 -4.41
CA GLU A 225 12.35 13.24 -4.79
C GLU A 225 11.28 12.19 -4.52
N SER A 226 11.09 11.25 -5.46
CA SER A 226 10.26 10.07 -5.23
C SER A 226 10.91 8.81 -5.76
N THR A 227 10.87 7.75 -4.95
CA THR A 227 11.29 6.41 -5.34
C THR A 227 10.18 5.43 -5.02
N ILE A 228 9.75 4.66 -6.02
CA ILE A 228 8.71 3.64 -5.91
C ILE A 228 9.32 2.30 -6.31
N GLN A 229 9.23 1.30 -5.43
CA GLN A 229 9.70 -0.06 -5.68
C GLN A 229 8.60 -1.06 -5.34
N ALA A 230 8.14 -1.82 -6.33
CA ALA A 230 7.19 -2.91 -6.14
C ALA A 230 7.85 -4.24 -6.47
N ASP A 231 7.90 -5.14 -5.50
CA ASP A 231 8.52 -6.46 -5.64
C ASP A 231 7.53 -7.55 -5.23
N GLY A 232 7.23 -8.48 -6.12
CA GLY A 232 6.25 -9.49 -5.76
C GLY A 232 6.34 -10.79 -6.52
N THR A 233 5.51 -11.72 -6.07
CA THR A 233 5.32 -13.02 -6.69
C THR A 233 3.83 -13.27 -6.91
N LEU A 234 3.48 -13.72 -8.11
CA LEU A 234 2.15 -14.18 -8.48
C LEU A 234 2.20 -15.69 -8.74
N MET A 235 1.30 -16.42 -8.09
CA MET A 235 1.17 -17.88 -8.22
C MET A 235 -0.25 -18.23 -8.68
N ASP A 236 -0.41 -19.41 -9.23
CA ASP A 236 -1.70 -20.01 -9.63
C ASP A 236 -2.44 -19.16 -10.68
N ALA A 237 -3.57 -18.56 -10.30
CA ALA A 237 -4.40 -17.67 -11.11
C ALA A 237 -4.60 -16.31 -10.45
N ALA A 238 -3.60 -15.86 -9.69
CA ALA A 238 -3.63 -14.55 -9.02
C ALA A 238 -3.62 -13.40 -10.03
N GLU A 239 -4.35 -12.34 -9.72
CA GLU A 239 -4.42 -11.12 -10.53
C GLU A 239 -3.78 -9.93 -9.82
N LYS A 240 -2.89 -9.23 -10.50
CA LYS A 240 -2.35 -7.95 -10.03
C LYS A 240 -2.54 -6.86 -11.08
N ILE A 241 -2.98 -5.69 -10.62
CA ILE A 241 -2.96 -4.45 -11.40
C ILE A 241 -2.16 -3.42 -10.60
N PHE A 242 -1.04 -2.96 -11.13
CA PHE A 242 -0.25 -1.89 -10.54
C PHE A 242 -0.29 -0.65 -11.43
N ARG A 243 -0.76 0.46 -10.89
CA ARG A 243 -0.77 1.77 -11.52
C ARG A 243 0.14 2.68 -10.73
N GLY A 244 1.29 3.02 -11.30
CA GLY A 244 2.24 3.97 -10.72
C GLY A 244 2.23 5.27 -11.50
N THR A 245 1.97 6.39 -10.83
CA THR A 245 1.98 7.70 -11.48
C THR A 245 2.93 8.65 -10.77
N ILE A 246 3.89 9.19 -11.54
CA ILE A 246 4.75 10.29 -11.12
C ILE A 246 4.28 11.53 -11.90
N ASP A 247 3.81 12.56 -11.17
CA ASP A 247 3.27 13.80 -11.78
C ASP A 247 4.15 15.00 -11.40
N PHE A 248 4.94 15.49 -12.36
CA PHE A 248 5.74 16.70 -12.22
C PHE A 248 4.91 17.92 -12.63
N VAL A 249 4.37 18.60 -11.63
CA VAL A 249 3.55 19.80 -11.80
C VAL A 249 4.44 21.00 -12.17
N ARG A 250 3.95 21.92 -12.97
CA ARG A 250 4.67 23.15 -13.30
C ARG A 250 5.18 23.86 -12.04
N GLY A 251 6.47 24.15 -11.97
CA GLY A 251 7.13 24.76 -10.83
C GLY A 251 7.98 23.78 -10.01
N SER A 252 7.93 22.47 -10.28
CA SER A 252 8.71 21.43 -9.60
C SER A 252 10.12 21.23 -10.18
N ALA A 253 10.77 22.28 -10.60
CA ALA A 253 12.10 22.23 -11.20
C ALA A 253 13.10 21.45 -10.34
N ASP A 254 14.04 20.75 -10.99
CA ASP A 254 15.11 19.94 -10.38
C ASP A 254 14.61 18.71 -9.61
N SER A 255 13.33 18.32 -9.80
CA SER A 255 12.76 17.15 -9.14
C SER A 255 13.09 15.86 -9.89
N VAL A 256 13.18 14.76 -9.11
CA VAL A 256 13.52 13.42 -9.60
C VAL A 256 12.47 12.42 -9.14
N GLY A 257 12.02 11.55 -10.05
CA GLY A 257 11.10 10.47 -9.73
C GLY A 257 11.51 9.17 -10.43
N ALA A 258 11.53 8.07 -9.70
CA ALA A 258 11.86 6.76 -10.24
C ALA A 258 10.86 5.70 -9.76
N GLU A 259 10.43 4.84 -10.68
CA GLU A 259 9.59 3.68 -10.39
C GLU A 259 10.26 2.42 -10.90
N THR A 260 10.31 1.38 -10.08
CA THR A 260 10.79 0.07 -10.46
C THR A 260 9.84 -1.01 -9.98
N GLU A 261 9.61 -2.00 -10.85
CA GLU A 261 8.80 -3.16 -10.51
C GLU A 261 9.55 -4.45 -10.84
N GLN A 262 9.50 -5.45 -9.94
CA GLN A 262 10.03 -6.79 -10.17
C GLN A 262 8.99 -7.83 -9.80
N VAL A 263 8.50 -8.56 -10.81
CA VAL A 263 7.45 -9.58 -10.62
C VAL A 263 7.96 -10.95 -11.03
N LEU A 264 7.86 -11.90 -10.12
CA LEU A 264 8.08 -13.31 -10.39
C LEU A 264 6.71 -13.97 -10.67
N LEU A 265 6.58 -14.58 -11.85
CA LEU A 265 5.37 -15.27 -12.28
C LEU A 265 5.58 -16.77 -12.09
N LEU A 266 4.71 -17.39 -11.29
CA LEU A 266 4.75 -18.84 -10.97
C LEU A 266 3.34 -19.43 -11.18
N GLY A 267 2.93 -19.55 -12.44
CA GLY A 267 1.65 -20.10 -12.84
C GLY A 267 1.23 -19.64 -14.23
N ASP A 268 0.62 -20.52 -14.99
CA ASP A 268 0.22 -20.26 -16.38
C ASP A 268 -0.99 -19.32 -16.47
N ASP A 269 -1.81 -19.26 -15.42
CA ASP A 269 -3.07 -18.49 -15.39
C ASP A 269 -2.95 -17.15 -14.66
N VAL A 270 -1.73 -16.74 -14.24
CA VAL A 270 -1.51 -15.46 -13.56
C VAL A 270 -1.81 -14.28 -14.49
N VAL A 271 -2.42 -13.25 -13.92
CA VAL A 271 -2.70 -12.00 -14.64
C VAL A 271 -1.89 -10.86 -14.03
N ASN A 272 -0.88 -10.41 -14.73
CA ASN A 272 -0.06 -9.27 -14.33
C ASN A 272 -0.27 -8.08 -15.26
N LYS A 273 -0.73 -6.96 -14.71
CA LYS A 273 -0.90 -5.70 -15.43
C LYS A 273 -0.13 -4.59 -14.72
N THR A 274 0.73 -3.91 -15.46
CA THR A 274 1.57 -2.82 -14.97
C THR A 274 1.38 -1.60 -15.85
N ILE A 275 1.05 -0.47 -15.23
CA ILE A 275 0.71 0.76 -15.92
C ILE A 275 1.52 1.91 -15.30
N PRO A 276 2.79 2.07 -15.70
CA PRO A 276 3.59 3.21 -15.31
C PRO A 276 3.16 4.46 -16.08
N VAL A 277 3.02 5.58 -15.38
CA VAL A 277 2.62 6.87 -15.96
C VAL A 277 3.54 7.96 -15.45
N ILE A 278 4.15 8.71 -16.35
CA ILE A 278 4.89 9.93 -16.02
C ILE A 278 4.16 11.11 -16.68
N LEU A 279 3.60 11.98 -15.85
CA LEU A 279 3.02 13.25 -16.28
C LEU A 279 4.05 14.35 -16.06
N CYS A 280 4.36 15.10 -17.10
CA CYS A 280 5.45 16.06 -17.08
C CYS A 280 4.96 17.41 -17.60
N ALA A 281 4.69 18.34 -16.67
CA ALA A 281 4.35 19.73 -16.97
C ALA A 281 5.50 20.72 -16.67
N GLU A 282 6.66 20.19 -16.23
CA GLU A 282 7.89 20.93 -15.93
C GLU A 282 9.04 20.39 -16.82
N GLU A 283 9.86 21.27 -17.36
CA GLU A 283 10.92 20.87 -18.31
C GLU A 283 12.19 20.36 -17.62
N ASN A 284 12.53 20.93 -16.46
CA ASN A 284 13.76 20.59 -15.74
C ASN A 284 13.51 19.56 -14.62
N VAL A 285 13.16 18.33 -15.05
CA VAL A 285 12.91 17.20 -14.15
C VAL A 285 13.49 15.90 -14.72
N GLN A 286 13.63 14.89 -13.87
CA GLN A 286 14.06 13.55 -14.27
C GLN A 286 13.03 12.52 -13.83
N GLY A 287 12.40 11.85 -14.79
CA GLY A 287 11.45 10.78 -14.55
C GLY A 287 11.93 9.48 -15.20
N SER A 288 11.89 8.38 -14.47
CA SER A 288 12.22 7.06 -14.99
C SER A 288 11.29 5.98 -14.47
N HIS A 289 11.06 4.95 -15.29
CA HIS A 289 10.42 3.72 -14.86
C HIS A 289 11.12 2.51 -15.46
N GLY A 290 11.04 1.37 -14.76
CA GLY A 290 11.57 0.09 -15.21
C GLY A 290 10.76 -1.06 -14.64
N ALA A 291 10.59 -2.14 -15.43
CA ALA A 291 9.94 -3.35 -14.97
C ALA A 291 10.73 -4.58 -15.39
N ALA A 292 10.90 -5.53 -14.45
CA ALA A 292 11.43 -6.85 -14.71
C ALA A 292 10.36 -7.88 -14.33
N ILE A 293 9.76 -8.50 -15.32
CA ILE A 293 8.64 -9.43 -15.16
C ILE A 293 9.03 -10.72 -15.85
N GLY A 294 8.96 -11.85 -15.14
CA GLY A 294 9.33 -13.14 -15.73
C GLY A 294 9.17 -14.30 -14.77
N GLU A 295 9.42 -15.48 -15.31
CA GLU A 295 9.45 -16.76 -14.60
C GLU A 295 10.86 -17.07 -14.10
N LEU A 296 11.02 -18.17 -13.36
CA LEU A 296 12.35 -18.73 -13.07
C LEU A 296 12.94 -19.30 -14.35
N ASP A 297 14.17 -18.89 -14.65
CA ASP A 297 14.89 -19.44 -15.80
C ASP A 297 15.34 -20.90 -15.56
N GLU A 298 15.61 -21.60 -16.65
CA GLU A 298 16.00 -23.01 -16.58
C GLU A 298 17.35 -23.22 -15.87
N GLU A 299 18.24 -22.24 -15.87
CA GLU A 299 19.52 -22.31 -15.16
C GLU A 299 19.29 -22.29 -13.64
N THR A 300 18.42 -21.41 -13.18
CA THR A 300 18.00 -21.33 -11.77
C THR A 300 17.30 -22.62 -11.34
N LEU A 301 16.37 -23.14 -12.15
CA LEU A 301 15.69 -24.41 -11.86
C LEU A 301 16.67 -25.58 -11.83
N PHE A 302 17.62 -25.64 -12.77
CA PHE A 302 18.69 -26.66 -12.78
C PHE A 302 19.56 -26.56 -11.53
N TYR A 303 19.90 -25.34 -11.10
CA TYR A 303 20.72 -25.13 -9.89
C TYR A 303 20.02 -25.68 -8.64
N PHE A 304 18.70 -25.41 -8.48
CA PHE A 304 17.93 -25.97 -7.37
C PHE A 304 17.78 -27.50 -7.49
N GLY A 305 17.50 -28.01 -8.70
CA GLY A 305 17.40 -29.44 -8.98
C GLY A 305 18.70 -30.21 -8.65
N ALA A 306 19.86 -29.62 -8.96
CA ALA A 306 21.16 -30.17 -8.59
C ALA A 306 21.40 -30.27 -7.06
N ARG A 307 20.59 -29.58 -6.26
CA ARG A 307 20.54 -29.62 -4.79
C ARG A 307 19.43 -30.50 -4.22
N GLY A 308 18.70 -31.20 -5.08
CA GLY A 308 17.63 -32.11 -4.69
C GLY A 308 16.29 -31.47 -4.45
N MET A 309 16.09 -30.18 -4.87
CA MET A 309 14.80 -29.53 -4.83
C MET A 309 14.03 -29.81 -6.13
N ASP A 310 12.75 -30.14 -6.01
CA ASP A 310 11.84 -30.14 -7.15
C ASP A 310 11.44 -28.72 -7.56
N ARG A 311 10.70 -28.58 -8.66
CA ARG A 311 10.29 -27.26 -9.20
C ARG A 311 9.47 -26.47 -8.18
N THR A 312 8.48 -27.07 -7.54
CA THR A 312 7.61 -26.42 -6.54
C THR A 312 8.40 -25.92 -5.34
N GLN A 313 9.37 -26.73 -4.86
CA GLN A 313 10.26 -26.32 -3.77
C GLN A 313 11.15 -25.13 -4.16
N ALA A 314 11.65 -25.11 -5.39
CA ALA A 314 12.45 -24.01 -5.91
C ALA A 314 11.61 -22.71 -6.01
N GLU A 315 10.40 -22.81 -6.57
CA GLU A 315 9.45 -21.72 -6.71
C GLU A 315 9.06 -21.13 -5.35
N ASN A 316 8.68 -21.97 -4.39
CA ASN A 316 8.34 -21.54 -3.02
C ASN A 316 9.54 -20.90 -2.30
N THR A 317 10.76 -21.41 -2.53
CA THR A 317 11.97 -20.83 -1.95
C THR A 317 12.23 -19.43 -2.49
N MET A 318 12.08 -19.24 -3.80
CA MET A 318 12.28 -17.92 -4.43
C MET A 318 11.20 -16.93 -4.04
N ALA A 319 9.94 -17.36 -4.00
CA ALA A 319 8.81 -16.56 -3.54
C ALA A 319 8.99 -16.08 -2.10
N ARG A 320 9.41 -17.00 -1.21
CA ARG A 320 9.74 -16.72 0.18
C ARG A 320 10.88 -15.70 0.28
N ALA A 321 11.98 -15.91 -0.41
CA ALA A 321 13.16 -15.04 -0.33
C ALA A 321 12.84 -13.60 -0.79
N LYS A 322 12.03 -13.44 -1.85
CA LYS A 322 11.59 -12.11 -2.32
C LYS A 322 10.82 -11.34 -1.24
N LEU A 323 9.84 -11.98 -0.62
CA LEU A 323 9.01 -11.30 0.38
C LEU A 323 9.78 -11.09 1.71
N GLU A 324 10.62 -12.06 2.12
CA GLU A 324 11.44 -11.92 3.32
C GLU A 324 12.40 -10.72 3.26
N ALA A 325 12.89 -10.37 2.09
CA ALA A 325 13.69 -9.15 1.90
C ALA A 325 12.93 -7.86 2.25
N LYS A 326 11.60 -7.83 2.07
CA LYS A 326 10.75 -6.71 2.51
C LYS A 326 10.36 -6.83 3.98
N ILE A 327 10.09 -8.05 4.46
CA ILE A 327 9.75 -8.30 5.87
C ILE A 327 10.87 -7.82 6.80
N GLN A 328 12.14 -8.06 6.46
CA GLN A 328 13.29 -7.60 7.23
C GLN A 328 13.38 -6.07 7.36
N LYS A 329 12.71 -5.32 6.50
CA LYS A 329 12.66 -3.86 6.54
C LYS A 329 11.53 -3.33 7.44
N ILE A 330 10.67 -4.17 8.00
CA ILE A 330 9.58 -3.75 8.90
C ILE A 330 10.16 -3.01 10.11
N GLY A 331 11.19 -3.58 10.74
CA GLY A 331 11.90 -2.96 11.86
C GLY A 331 11.19 -3.11 13.20
N ASP A 332 10.29 -4.11 13.31
CA ASP A 332 9.65 -4.56 14.53
C ASP A 332 9.62 -6.09 14.55
N ALA A 333 10.31 -6.71 15.52
CA ALA A 333 10.55 -8.14 15.54
C ALA A 333 9.26 -8.97 15.71
N ASP A 334 8.29 -8.47 16.45
CA ASP A 334 7.02 -9.17 16.70
C ASP A 334 6.14 -9.15 15.45
N ILE A 335 6.10 -8.02 14.75
CA ILE A 335 5.39 -7.88 13.48
C ILE A 335 6.07 -8.74 12.41
N GLU A 336 7.39 -8.69 12.30
CA GLU A 336 8.15 -9.55 11.36
C GLU A 336 7.86 -11.02 11.59
N GLN A 337 7.82 -11.47 12.86
CA GLN A 337 7.54 -12.87 13.18
C GLN A 337 6.10 -13.26 12.80
N LYS A 338 5.12 -12.39 13.05
CA LYS A 338 3.73 -12.60 12.59
C LYS A 338 3.66 -12.79 11.08
N VAL A 339 4.31 -11.91 10.33
CA VAL A 339 4.31 -11.98 8.85
C VAL A 339 5.01 -13.23 8.35
N LYS A 340 6.14 -13.63 8.95
CA LYS A 340 6.84 -14.88 8.62
C LYS A 340 5.98 -16.12 8.89
N THR A 341 5.22 -16.12 9.98
CA THR A 341 4.27 -17.20 10.29
C THR A 341 3.18 -17.28 9.23
N GLN A 342 2.58 -16.14 8.88
CA GLN A 342 1.57 -16.07 7.83
C GLN A 342 2.11 -16.51 6.46
N LEU A 343 3.33 -16.10 6.13
CA LEU A 343 4.01 -16.49 4.90
C LEU A 343 4.24 -18.02 4.84
N ALA A 344 4.66 -18.62 5.95
CA ALA A 344 4.81 -20.07 6.05
C ALA A 344 3.47 -20.79 5.85
N GLU A 345 2.39 -20.34 6.51
CA GLU A 345 1.05 -20.91 6.34
C GLU A 345 0.52 -20.82 4.91
N VAL A 346 0.92 -19.77 4.18
CA VAL A 346 0.55 -19.55 2.79
C VAL A 346 1.29 -20.49 1.86
N LEU A 347 2.62 -20.67 2.04
CA LEU A 347 3.47 -21.46 1.17
C LEU A 347 3.53 -22.97 1.52
N ASP A 348 3.31 -23.36 2.77
CA ASP A 348 3.49 -24.76 3.20
C ASP A 348 2.25 -25.66 2.95
N ARG A 349 1.20 -25.14 2.28
CA ARG A 349 -0.04 -25.91 2.03
C ARG A 349 0.05 -26.96 0.95
N ASP A 350 1.02 -26.86 0.07
CA ASP A 350 1.22 -27.83 -1.01
C ASP A 350 1.91 -29.12 -0.56
N ASN A 351 2.22 -29.24 0.73
CA ASN A 351 2.78 -30.45 1.36
C ASN A 351 1.72 -31.33 2.08
N ARG A 352 0.42 -31.13 1.83
CA ARG A 352 -0.61 -31.99 2.44
C ARG A 352 -1.46 -32.72 1.41
#